data_a226fc592cb7db3cf47d69d9d2193203
#
_entry.id   a226fc592cb7db3cf47d69d9d2193203
#
_cell.length_a   1.000
_cell.length_b   1.000
_cell.length_c   1.000
_cell.angle_alpha   90.00
_cell.angle_beta   90.00
_cell.angle_gamma   90.00
#
_symmetry.space_group_name_H-M   'P 1'
#
loop_
_entity.id
_entity.type
_entity.pdbx_description
1 polymer ?
#
loop_
_entity_poly.entity_id
_entity_poly.type
_entity_poly.pdbx_seq_one_letter_code
_entity_poly.pdbx_strand_id
1 'polypeptide(L)'
;MPVLKLTQAVINQGLNLPANTQKFEACDADCKGLYALITAGSQVWFFRRKEDGTTRHYRIGNVSDIALAEARRRVTTIRATPIASKADAVPKLDEGISLRGYFRQYLERAKQTKKSWVRDVQAFKHIDADYGDQKLADITLAMVQKQRTEQMNSGLYKAATVNHSTKLWRQLLRQSAIEGLRPPLLGIKLLPVQNFVENYLDDQTLGKLLGVLSTHGNRSVCLIALWLLATGARSGEALKARWVDVDRERRLWKIPAANSKGKIAGSIFLNDSALEVLDQLDTHGRFEHLFINKRTGKPLTTITKSWQRIKEQSGLVHFRPHDLRHQHAVLLINSGRTLFEVATALRHKDPNTTTIRYAHLTSKTMQDVSNCADVAIKRAMAVATAV
;
A
#
# COMPACT_ATOMS: atom_id res chain seq x y z
N MET A 1 -32.34 -20.94 4.62
CA MET A 1 -32.04 -19.61 4.05
C MET A 1 -33.30 -19.05 3.48
N PRO A 2 -33.70 -17.84 3.82
CA PRO A 2 -34.90 -17.25 3.26
C PRO A 2 -34.73 -17.00 1.76
N VAL A 3 -35.64 -17.51 0.96
CA VAL A 3 -35.73 -17.22 -0.47
C VAL A 3 -36.69 -16.04 -0.62
N LEU A 4 -36.22 -14.96 -1.18
CA LEU A 4 -37.00 -13.73 -1.39
C LEU A 4 -37.23 -13.52 -2.87
N LYS A 5 -38.43 -13.08 -3.27
CA LYS A 5 -38.63 -12.56 -4.62
C LYS A 5 -37.97 -11.19 -4.69
N LEU A 6 -36.69 -11.17 -5.09
CA LEU A 6 -35.94 -9.93 -5.23
C LEU A 6 -36.47 -9.15 -6.43
N THR A 7 -36.84 -7.91 -6.20
CA THR A 7 -37.16 -6.91 -7.22
C THR A 7 -36.22 -5.72 -7.08
N GLN A 8 -36.05 -4.93 -8.15
CA GLN A 8 -35.20 -3.74 -8.05
C GLN A 8 -35.73 -2.75 -7.01
N ALA A 9 -37.07 -2.69 -6.81
CA ALA A 9 -37.67 -1.86 -5.78
C ALA A 9 -37.26 -2.27 -4.36
N VAL A 10 -37.25 -3.59 -4.08
CA VAL A 10 -36.79 -4.15 -2.77
C VAL A 10 -35.32 -3.84 -2.54
N ILE A 11 -34.49 -3.89 -3.57
CA ILE A 11 -33.07 -3.55 -3.48
C ILE A 11 -32.89 -2.07 -3.22
N ASN A 12 -33.63 -1.21 -3.90
CA ASN A 12 -33.56 0.25 -3.74
C ASN A 12 -34.07 0.72 -2.36
N GLN A 13 -34.99 -0.04 -1.74
CA GLN A 13 -35.42 0.21 -0.34
C GLN A 13 -34.36 -0.18 0.69
N GLY A 14 -33.30 -0.87 0.25
CA GLY A 14 -32.20 -1.34 1.08
C GLY A 14 -32.42 -2.74 1.63
N LEU A 15 -31.47 -3.62 1.37
CA LEU A 15 -31.40 -4.95 1.99
C LEU A 15 -30.74 -4.82 3.36
N ASN A 16 -31.57 -4.80 4.42
CA ASN A 16 -31.07 -4.61 5.76
C ASN A 16 -30.59 -5.93 6.38
N LEU A 17 -29.53 -5.83 7.19
CA LEU A 17 -29.05 -6.95 7.99
C LEU A 17 -30.05 -7.20 9.15
N PRO A 18 -30.58 -8.42 9.34
CA PRO A 18 -31.45 -8.72 10.46
C PRO A 18 -30.74 -8.47 11.80
N ALA A 19 -31.49 -8.04 12.81
CA ALA A 19 -30.96 -7.82 14.16
C ALA A 19 -30.24 -9.08 14.67
N ASN A 20 -29.12 -8.90 15.36
CA ASN A 20 -28.27 -9.95 15.95
C ASN A 20 -27.63 -10.93 14.95
N THR A 21 -27.49 -10.55 13.68
CA THR A 21 -26.76 -11.36 12.67
C THR A 21 -25.55 -10.61 12.15
N GLN A 22 -24.42 -11.32 11.95
CA GLN A 22 -23.21 -10.73 11.37
C GLN A 22 -23.24 -10.75 9.83
N LYS A 23 -24.02 -11.66 9.24
CA LYS A 23 -24.18 -11.81 7.79
C LYS A 23 -25.55 -12.40 7.47
N PHE A 24 -26.10 -12.00 6.34
CA PHE A 24 -27.38 -12.48 5.84
C PHE A 24 -27.30 -12.73 4.33
N GLU A 25 -27.87 -13.84 3.85
CA GLU A 25 -27.95 -14.19 2.43
C GLU A 25 -29.40 -14.06 1.95
N ALA A 26 -29.67 -13.08 1.12
CA ALA A 26 -30.95 -12.91 0.43
C ALA A 26 -30.88 -13.63 -0.91
N CYS A 27 -31.53 -14.79 -1.03
CA CYS A 27 -31.54 -15.60 -2.26
C CYS A 27 -32.63 -15.12 -3.22
N ASP A 28 -32.28 -15.00 -4.51
CA ASP A 28 -33.25 -14.65 -5.55
C ASP A 28 -34.15 -15.84 -5.92
N ALA A 29 -35.46 -15.64 -5.83
CA ALA A 29 -36.46 -16.65 -6.18
C ALA A 29 -36.49 -16.94 -7.70
N ASP A 30 -36.27 -15.91 -8.54
CA ASP A 30 -36.36 -16.00 -9.99
C ASP A 30 -35.06 -16.48 -10.65
N CYS A 31 -33.91 -16.35 -9.94
CA CYS A 31 -32.62 -16.76 -10.46
C CYS A 31 -31.93 -17.72 -9.48
N LYS A 32 -32.22 -18.99 -9.59
CA LYS A 32 -31.67 -20.03 -8.69
C LYS A 32 -30.17 -19.93 -8.56
N GLY A 33 -29.66 -19.84 -7.32
CA GLY A 33 -28.24 -19.73 -7.00
C GLY A 33 -27.69 -18.32 -6.94
N LEU A 34 -28.42 -17.30 -7.43
CA LEU A 34 -28.08 -15.89 -7.20
C LEU A 34 -28.50 -15.49 -5.78
N TYR A 35 -27.62 -14.80 -5.07
CA TYR A 35 -27.95 -14.25 -3.75
C TYR A 35 -27.13 -12.98 -3.47
N ALA A 36 -27.68 -12.11 -2.65
CA ALA A 36 -26.97 -11.00 -2.08
C ALA A 36 -26.44 -11.38 -0.69
N LEU A 37 -25.13 -11.27 -0.48
CA LEU A 37 -24.51 -11.39 0.83
C LEU A 37 -24.46 -10.00 1.47
N ILE A 38 -25.16 -9.85 2.58
CA ILE A 38 -25.31 -8.60 3.33
C ILE A 38 -24.52 -8.73 4.63
N THR A 39 -23.66 -7.76 4.89
CA THR A 39 -22.88 -7.61 6.12
C THR A 39 -23.02 -6.17 6.63
N ALA A 40 -22.53 -5.86 7.82
CA ALA A 40 -22.62 -4.51 8.40
C ALA A 40 -22.00 -3.40 7.52
N GLY A 41 -21.02 -3.74 6.66
CA GLY A 41 -20.33 -2.75 5.82
C GLY A 41 -20.37 -3.02 4.32
N SER A 42 -21.07 -4.06 3.84
CA SER A 42 -21.09 -4.38 2.43
C SER A 42 -22.28 -5.22 2.00
N GLN A 43 -22.71 -5.01 0.76
CA GLN A 43 -23.73 -5.80 0.08
C GLN A 43 -23.16 -6.25 -1.26
N VAL A 44 -23.04 -7.57 -1.47
CA VAL A 44 -22.34 -8.13 -2.64
C VAL A 44 -23.16 -9.23 -3.28
N TRP A 45 -23.33 -9.17 -4.60
CA TRP A 45 -23.90 -10.22 -5.40
C TRP A 45 -22.96 -11.41 -5.53
N PHE A 46 -23.48 -12.60 -5.26
CA PHE A 46 -22.82 -13.87 -5.50
C PHE A 46 -23.74 -14.82 -6.27
N PHE A 47 -23.14 -15.68 -7.07
CA PHE A 47 -23.79 -16.83 -7.66
C PHE A 47 -23.16 -18.11 -7.12
N ARG A 48 -23.99 -19.07 -6.69
CA ARG A 48 -23.53 -20.40 -6.27
C ARG A 48 -24.09 -21.46 -7.17
N ARG A 49 -23.27 -22.42 -7.57
CA ARG A 49 -23.68 -23.64 -8.22
C ARG A 49 -22.86 -24.82 -7.72
N LYS A 50 -23.46 -26.01 -7.83
CA LYS A 50 -22.78 -27.26 -7.48
C LYS A 50 -21.93 -27.70 -8.66
N GLU A 51 -20.63 -27.93 -8.46
CA GLU A 51 -19.66 -28.40 -9.43
C GLU A 51 -18.89 -29.56 -8.83
N ASP A 52 -18.90 -30.70 -9.45
CA ASP A 52 -18.21 -31.94 -8.99
C ASP A 52 -18.49 -32.26 -7.51
N GLY A 53 -19.74 -32.17 -7.09
CA GLY A 53 -20.11 -32.42 -5.70
C GLY A 53 -19.87 -31.25 -4.72
N THR A 54 -19.10 -30.23 -5.12
CA THR A 54 -18.74 -29.08 -4.28
C THR A 54 -19.52 -27.84 -4.69
N THR A 55 -20.00 -27.05 -3.71
CA THR A 55 -20.64 -25.76 -4.01
C THR A 55 -19.57 -24.69 -4.20
N ARG A 56 -19.55 -24.10 -5.40
CA ARG A 56 -18.69 -22.95 -5.71
C ARG A 56 -19.46 -21.65 -5.66
N HIS A 57 -18.80 -20.59 -5.21
CA HIS A 57 -19.35 -19.24 -5.08
C HIS A 57 -18.60 -18.27 -6.00
N TYR A 58 -19.33 -17.66 -6.93
CA TYR A 58 -18.81 -16.69 -7.90
C TYR A 58 -19.22 -15.28 -7.48
N ARG A 59 -18.26 -14.42 -7.20
CA ARG A 59 -18.52 -13.02 -6.90
C ARG A 59 -18.88 -12.27 -8.19
N ILE A 60 -20.07 -11.65 -8.23
CA ILE A 60 -20.57 -10.88 -9.39
C ILE A 60 -20.20 -9.41 -9.27
N GLY A 61 -20.34 -8.80 -8.08
CA GLY A 61 -19.99 -7.41 -7.80
C GLY A 61 -20.84 -6.81 -6.68
N ASN A 62 -20.66 -5.54 -6.38
CA ASN A 62 -21.41 -4.90 -5.30
C ASN A 62 -22.87 -4.63 -5.76
N VAL A 63 -23.80 -4.68 -4.81
CA VAL A 63 -25.23 -4.41 -5.07
C VAL A 63 -25.46 -2.96 -5.49
N SER A 64 -24.63 -2.03 -4.96
CA SER A 64 -24.64 -0.61 -5.36
C SER A 64 -24.27 -0.36 -6.81
N ASP A 65 -23.42 -1.22 -7.38
CA ASP A 65 -22.78 -0.98 -8.68
C ASP A 65 -23.48 -1.77 -9.80
N ILE A 66 -24.23 -2.82 -9.44
CA ILE A 66 -24.81 -3.78 -10.39
C ILE A 66 -26.29 -3.97 -10.08
N ALA A 67 -27.15 -3.51 -10.99
CA ALA A 67 -28.59 -3.74 -10.91
C ALA A 67 -28.95 -5.23 -10.98
N LEU A 68 -30.09 -5.64 -10.39
CA LEU A 68 -30.55 -7.02 -10.33
C LEU A 68 -30.63 -7.68 -11.72
N ALA A 69 -31.14 -6.97 -12.71
CA ALA A 69 -31.23 -7.47 -14.09
C ALA A 69 -29.85 -7.82 -14.67
N GLU A 70 -28.86 -6.99 -14.42
CA GLU A 70 -27.48 -7.23 -14.84
C GLU A 70 -26.85 -8.39 -14.06
N ALA A 71 -27.10 -8.48 -12.76
CA ALA A 71 -26.64 -9.61 -11.95
C ALA A 71 -27.20 -10.94 -12.48
N ARG A 72 -28.50 -11.01 -12.81
CA ARG A 72 -29.15 -12.18 -13.44
C ARG A 72 -28.55 -12.51 -14.81
N ARG A 73 -28.26 -11.51 -15.64
CA ARG A 73 -27.61 -11.68 -16.94
C ARG A 73 -26.20 -12.26 -16.79
N ARG A 74 -25.40 -11.79 -15.84
CA ARG A 74 -24.08 -12.34 -15.55
C ARG A 74 -24.15 -13.79 -15.06
N VAL A 75 -25.15 -14.13 -14.25
CA VAL A 75 -25.41 -15.54 -13.87
C VAL A 75 -25.69 -16.38 -15.09
N THR A 76 -26.50 -15.92 -16.05
CA THR A 76 -26.77 -16.64 -17.29
C THR A 76 -25.48 -16.88 -18.09
N THR A 77 -24.61 -15.89 -18.20
CA THR A 77 -23.30 -16.04 -18.84
C THR A 77 -22.42 -17.06 -18.10
N ILE A 78 -22.36 -16.99 -16.76
CA ILE A 78 -21.59 -17.96 -15.96
C ILE A 78 -22.17 -19.37 -16.09
N ARG A 79 -23.49 -19.53 -16.20
CA ARG A 79 -24.14 -20.83 -16.44
C ARG A 79 -23.85 -21.36 -17.83
N ALA A 80 -23.87 -20.50 -18.86
CA ALA A 80 -23.60 -20.86 -20.24
C ALA A 80 -22.12 -21.20 -20.48
N THR A 81 -21.22 -20.72 -19.61
CA THR A 81 -19.82 -21.14 -19.66
C THR A 81 -19.74 -22.60 -19.27
N PRO A 82 -19.31 -23.49 -20.19
CA PRO A 82 -19.18 -24.91 -19.89
C PRO A 82 -18.37 -25.08 -18.61
N ILE A 83 -18.83 -25.91 -17.69
CA ILE A 83 -17.99 -26.40 -16.61
C ILE A 83 -16.87 -27.13 -17.34
N ALA A 84 -15.66 -26.56 -17.36
CA ALA A 84 -14.51 -27.33 -17.78
C ALA A 84 -14.50 -28.57 -16.87
N SER A 85 -14.92 -29.70 -17.44
CA SER A 85 -14.87 -30.95 -16.72
C SER A 85 -13.43 -31.13 -16.27
N LYS A 86 -13.21 -31.66 -15.06
CA LYS A 86 -11.87 -32.01 -14.60
C LYS A 86 -11.08 -32.85 -15.61
N ALA A 87 -11.77 -33.47 -16.56
CA ALA A 87 -11.18 -34.27 -17.63
C ALA A 87 -10.63 -33.42 -18.80
N ASP A 88 -11.19 -32.20 -19.08
CA ASP A 88 -10.90 -31.48 -20.33
C ASP A 88 -10.03 -30.23 -20.17
N ALA A 89 -9.66 -29.84 -18.96
CA ALA A 89 -8.89 -28.64 -18.70
C ALA A 89 -7.78 -28.80 -17.66
N VAL A 90 -7.22 -30.00 -17.55
CA VAL A 90 -5.85 -30.12 -17.03
C VAL A 90 -4.96 -30.02 -18.28
N PRO A 91 -4.34 -28.86 -18.59
CA PRO A 91 -3.20 -28.88 -19.48
C PRO A 91 -2.33 -29.98 -18.93
N LYS A 92 -1.86 -30.94 -19.77
CA LYS A 92 -0.88 -31.93 -19.35
C LYS A 92 0.14 -31.18 -18.52
N LEU A 93 0.21 -31.50 -17.22
CA LEU A 93 1.26 -30.98 -16.34
C LEU A 93 2.54 -31.17 -17.14
N ASP A 94 3.23 -30.11 -17.47
CA ASP A 94 4.58 -30.19 -18.02
C ASP A 94 5.44 -30.70 -16.86
N GLU A 95 5.43 -32.05 -16.71
CA GLU A 95 6.06 -32.77 -15.60
C GLU A 95 7.57 -32.51 -15.55
N GLY A 96 8.10 -31.76 -16.51
CA GLY A 96 9.52 -31.53 -16.71
C GLY A 96 10.03 -30.15 -16.30
N ILE A 97 9.20 -29.11 -16.15
CA ILE A 97 9.72 -27.78 -15.87
C ILE A 97 10.27 -27.66 -14.45
N SER A 98 11.54 -27.24 -14.32
CA SER A 98 12.14 -26.94 -13.02
C SER A 98 11.64 -25.59 -12.50
N LEU A 99 11.71 -25.37 -11.19
CA LEU A 99 11.38 -24.11 -10.57
C LEU A 99 12.20 -22.95 -11.17
N ARG A 100 13.49 -23.16 -11.46
CA ARG A 100 14.37 -22.20 -12.13
C ARG A 100 13.88 -21.90 -13.56
N GLY A 101 13.48 -22.92 -14.30
CA GLY A 101 12.93 -22.77 -15.64
C GLY A 101 11.64 -21.93 -15.61
N TYR A 102 10.74 -22.22 -14.69
CA TYR A 102 9.51 -21.46 -14.52
C TYR A 102 9.77 -20.03 -14.06
N PHE A 103 10.71 -19.81 -13.14
CA PHE A 103 11.09 -18.46 -12.72
C PHE A 103 11.61 -17.60 -13.88
N ARG A 104 12.37 -18.17 -14.82
CA ARG A 104 12.80 -17.45 -16.02
C ARG A 104 11.62 -16.97 -16.85
N GLN A 105 10.62 -17.82 -17.09
CA GLN A 105 9.41 -17.45 -17.81
C GLN A 105 8.60 -16.37 -17.06
N TYR A 106 8.45 -16.52 -15.76
CA TYR A 106 7.84 -15.51 -14.90
C TYR A 106 8.59 -14.17 -14.99
N LEU A 107 9.91 -14.18 -14.97
CA LEU A 107 10.74 -12.97 -14.97
C LEU A 107 10.57 -12.16 -16.26
N GLU A 108 10.47 -12.81 -17.42
CA GLU A 108 10.23 -12.11 -18.70
C GLU A 108 8.90 -11.34 -18.67
N ARG A 109 7.85 -11.94 -18.14
CA ARG A 109 6.55 -11.28 -17.94
C ARG A 109 6.63 -10.16 -16.89
N ALA A 110 7.35 -10.41 -15.80
CA ALA A 110 7.51 -9.46 -14.70
C ALA A 110 8.29 -8.19 -15.12
N LYS A 111 9.28 -8.31 -15.98
CA LYS A 111 10.03 -7.17 -16.55
C LYS A 111 9.11 -6.19 -17.31
N GLN A 112 8.10 -6.71 -18.00
CA GLN A 112 7.16 -5.88 -18.77
C GLN A 112 6.12 -5.18 -17.88
N THR A 113 5.72 -5.82 -16.75
CA THR A 113 4.56 -5.38 -15.98
C THR A 113 4.91 -4.71 -14.66
N LYS A 114 6.09 -4.97 -14.09
CA LYS A 114 6.41 -4.51 -12.72
C LYS A 114 7.84 -3.94 -12.61
N LYS A 115 7.94 -2.72 -12.07
CA LYS A 115 9.24 -2.06 -11.83
C LYS A 115 10.11 -2.76 -10.77
N SER A 116 9.51 -3.58 -9.92
CA SER A 116 10.21 -4.24 -8.80
C SER A 116 10.75 -5.64 -9.11
N TRP A 117 10.79 -6.03 -10.38
CA TRP A 117 11.28 -7.36 -10.81
C TRP A 117 12.71 -7.67 -10.31
N VAL A 118 13.56 -6.65 -10.15
CA VAL A 118 14.92 -6.82 -9.60
C VAL A 118 14.88 -7.41 -8.18
N ARG A 119 13.88 -7.03 -7.37
CA ARG A 119 13.71 -7.61 -6.02
C ARG A 119 13.30 -9.08 -6.08
N ASP A 120 12.54 -9.47 -7.09
CA ASP A 120 12.17 -10.87 -7.29
C ASP A 120 13.40 -11.70 -7.65
N VAL A 121 14.30 -11.15 -8.48
CA VAL A 121 15.59 -11.79 -8.78
C VAL A 121 16.41 -11.97 -7.51
N GLN A 122 16.50 -10.95 -6.67
CA GLN A 122 17.23 -11.05 -5.39
C GLN A 122 16.58 -12.05 -4.43
N ALA A 123 15.25 -12.07 -4.34
CA ALA A 123 14.54 -13.04 -3.51
C ALA A 123 14.68 -14.46 -4.05
N PHE A 124 14.70 -14.64 -5.38
CA PHE A 124 14.85 -15.94 -6.02
C PHE A 124 16.21 -16.55 -5.79
N LYS A 125 17.28 -15.78 -5.67
CA LYS A 125 18.62 -16.32 -5.34
C LYS A 125 18.63 -17.23 -4.11
N HIS A 126 17.83 -16.87 -3.10
CA HIS A 126 17.69 -17.67 -1.89
C HIS A 126 16.86 -18.95 -2.10
N ILE A 127 15.97 -18.95 -3.08
CA ILE A 127 15.13 -20.08 -3.45
C ILE A 127 15.91 -21.01 -4.38
N ASP A 128 16.62 -20.44 -5.33
CA ASP A 128 17.33 -21.13 -6.39
C ASP A 128 18.45 -22.04 -5.87
N ALA A 129 19.13 -21.61 -4.80
CA ALA A 129 20.20 -22.37 -4.18
C ALA A 129 19.74 -23.77 -3.71
N ASP A 130 18.53 -23.84 -3.12
CA ASP A 130 18.03 -25.06 -2.50
C ASP A 130 17.06 -25.83 -3.41
N TYR A 131 16.29 -25.12 -4.23
CA TYR A 131 15.12 -25.68 -4.93
C TYR A 131 15.06 -25.35 -6.43
N GLY A 132 16.06 -24.65 -6.99
CA GLY A 132 16.05 -24.22 -8.39
C GLY A 132 15.86 -25.34 -9.40
N ASP A 133 16.49 -26.48 -9.16
CA ASP A 133 16.46 -27.66 -10.03
C ASP A 133 15.31 -28.61 -9.72
N GLN A 134 14.57 -28.40 -8.62
CA GLN A 134 13.40 -29.21 -8.30
C GLN A 134 12.29 -29.00 -9.35
N LYS A 135 11.60 -30.07 -9.70
CA LYS A 135 10.41 -29.97 -10.55
C LYS A 135 9.36 -29.11 -9.86
N LEU A 136 8.77 -28.19 -10.60
CA LEU A 136 7.77 -27.27 -10.08
C LEU A 136 6.55 -28.01 -9.47
N ALA A 137 6.19 -29.14 -10.05
CA ALA A 137 5.08 -29.98 -9.56
C ALA A 137 5.37 -30.58 -8.18
N ASP A 138 6.63 -30.86 -7.85
CA ASP A 138 7.03 -31.55 -6.63
C ASP A 138 7.24 -30.58 -5.44
N ILE A 139 7.15 -29.27 -5.66
CA ILE A 139 7.31 -28.28 -4.59
C ILE A 139 6.17 -28.41 -3.59
N THR A 140 6.51 -28.68 -2.34
CA THR A 140 5.55 -28.85 -1.23
C THR A 140 5.53 -27.67 -0.28
N LEU A 141 4.48 -27.59 0.55
CA LEU A 141 4.41 -26.60 1.62
C LEU A 141 5.55 -26.78 2.64
N ALA A 142 5.92 -28.04 2.92
CA ALA A 142 7.01 -28.37 3.84
C ALA A 142 8.35 -27.79 3.37
N MET A 143 8.66 -27.86 2.07
CA MET A 143 9.86 -27.27 1.49
C MET A 143 9.91 -25.74 1.69
N VAL A 144 8.79 -25.03 1.41
CA VAL A 144 8.69 -23.59 1.61
C VAL A 144 8.85 -23.22 3.10
N GLN A 145 8.24 -24.00 3.99
CA GLN A 145 8.35 -23.79 5.44
C GLN A 145 9.76 -24.07 5.95
N LYS A 146 10.39 -25.14 5.49
CA LYS A 146 11.77 -25.50 5.83
C LYS A 146 12.73 -24.37 5.46
N GLN A 147 12.72 -23.90 4.22
CA GLN A 147 13.59 -22.79 3.79
C GLN A 147 13.38 -21.54 4.63
N ARG A 148 12.11 -21.18 4.90
CA ARG A 148 11.80 -20.03 5.74
C ARG A 148 12.40 -20.16 7.14
N THR A 149 12.31 -21.35 7.74
CA THR A 149 12.85 -21.65 9.08
C THR A 149 14.37 -21.58 9.06
N GLU A 150 15.01 -22.15 8.07
CA GLU A 150 16.47 -22.12 7.90
C GLU A 150 16.99 -20.69 7.72
N GLN A 151 16.32 -19.87 6.90
CA GLN A 151 16.66 -18.46 6.75
C GLN A 151 16.53 -17.68 8.07
N MET A 152 15.52 -17.96 8.87
CA MET A 152 15.37 -17.34 10.19
C MET A 152 16.43 -17.81 11.17
N ASN A 153 16.70 -19.11 11.23
CA ASN A 153 17.66 -19.72 12.16
C ASN A 153 19.12 -19.33 11.83
N SER A 154 19.40 -18.96 10.58
CA SER A 154 20.74 -18.47 10.19
C SER A 154 21.15 -17.20 10.90
N GLY A 155 20.21 -16.43 11.46
CA GLY A 155 20.48 -15.12 12.07
C GLY A 155 20.88 -14.01 11.08
N LEU A 156 21.09 -14.35 9.80
CA LEU A 156 21.53 -13.41 8.76
C LEU A 156 20.39 -12.51 8.24
N TYR A 157 19.15 -12.94 8.39
CA TYR A 157 17.99 -12.28 7.79
C TYR A 157 16.94 -11.90 8.83
N LYS A 158 16.45 -10.66 8.76
CA LYS A 158 15.25 -10.25 9.51
C LYS A 158 13.99 -10.85 8.88
N ALA A 159 12.96 -11.09 9.68
CA ALA A 159 11.67 -11.62 9.23
C ALA A 159 11.08 -10.89 8.01
N ALA A 160 11.27 -9.56 7.92
CA ALA A 160 10.87 -8.77 6.76
C ALA A 160 11.58 -9.18 5.47
N THR A 161 12.87 -9.53 5.54
CA THR A 161 13.66 -10.01 4.41
C THR A 161 13.22 -11.42 3.99
N VAL A 162 13.04 -12.31 4.94
CA VAL A 162 12.52 -13.67 4.70
C VAL A 162 11.12 -13.62 4.05
N ASN A 163 10.30 -12.67 4.46
CA ASN A 163 8.99 -12.45 3.84
C ASN A 163 9.07 -12.05 2.35
N HIS A 164 10.18 -11.50 1.85
CA HIS A 164 10.31 -11.25 0.41
C HIS A 164 10.39 -12.56 -0.38
N SER A 165 11.21 -13.52 0.07
CA SER A 165 11.27 -14.86 -0.54
C SER A 165 9.93 -15.60 -0.41
N THR A 166 9.29 -15.52 0.76
CA THR A 166 7.97 -16.13 0.99
C THR A 166 6.88 -15.55 0.08
N LYS A 167 6.90 -14.23 -0.17
CA LYS A 167 5.98 -13.58 -1.13
C LYS A 167 6.23 -14.03 -2.55
N LEU A 168 7.49 -14.21 -2.93
CA LEU A 168 7.84 -14.73 -4.26
C LEU A 168 7.37 -16.17 -4.41
N TRP A 169 7.59 -17.04 -3.42
CA TRP A 169 7.02 -18.38 -3.39
C TRP A 169 5.52 -18.38 -3.64
N ARG A 170 4.77 -17.58 -2.87
CA ARG A 170 3.32 -17.45 -3.05
C ARG A 170 2.95 -17.02 -4.46
N GLN A 171 3.70 -16.09 -5.04
CA GLN A 171 3.46 -15.58 -6.39
C GLN A 171 3.69 -16.66 -7.44
N LEU A 172 4.84 -17.34 -7.40
CA LEU A 172 5.21 -18.38 -8.38
C LEU A 172 4.24 -19.57 -8.29
N LEU A 173 3.99 -20.07 -7.08
CA LEU A 173 3.16 -21.26 -6.88
C LEU A 173 1.67 -20.99 -7.18
N ARG A 174 1.19 -19.77 -6.90
CA ARG A 174 -0.15 -19.37 -7.29
C ARG A 174 -0.29 -19.25 -8.79
N GLN A 175 0.67 -18.61 -9.45
CA GLN A 175 0.62 -18.37 -10.89
C GLN A 175 0.74 -19.70 -11.66
N SER A 176 1.64 -20.57 -11.27
CA SER A 176 1.79 -21.90 -11.88
C SER A 176 0.56 -22.79 -11.70
N ALA A 177 -0.15 -22.65 -10.59
CA ALA A 177 -1.42 -23.35 -10.40
C ALA A 177 -2.54 -22.79 -11.30
N ILE A 178 -2.59 -21.48 -11.52
CA ILE A 178 -3.53 -20.86 -12.49
C ILE A 178 -3.22 -21.32 -13.92
N GLU A 179 -1.96 -21.50 -14.25
CA GLU A 179 -1.47 -21.97 -15.55
C GLU A 179 -1.61 -23.50 -15.71
N GLY A 180 -2.14 -24.22 -14.70
CA GLY A 180 -2.35 -25.66 -14.74
C GLY A 180 -1.08 -26.51 -14.62
N LEU A 181 0.06 -25.91 -14.29
CA LEU A 181 1.36 -26.61 -14.18
C LEU A 181 1.51 -27.38 -12.87
N ARG A 182 0.64 -27.17 -11.91
CA ARG A 182 0.62 -27.86 -10.61
C ARG A 182 -0.72 -27.65 -9.89
N PRO A 183 -1.06 -28.49 -8.89
CA PRO A 183 -2.20 -28.22 -8.02
C PRO A 183 -1.95 -26.98 -7.14
N PRO A 184 -3.03 -26.26 -6.72
CA PRO A 184 -2.93 -25.11 -5.81
C PRO A 184 -2.25 -25.48 -4.50
N LEU A 185 -1.29 -24.67 -4.05
CA LEU A 185 -0.66 -24.79 -2.75
C LEU A 185 -1.20 -23.71 -1.81
N LEU A 186 -1.93 -24.13 -0.78
CA LEU A 186 -2.51 -23.26 0.24
C LEU A 186 -1.63 -23.24 1.51
N GLY A 187 -1.88 -22.26 2.39
CA GLY A 187 -1.28 -22.26 3.73
C GLY A 187 0.08 -21.57 3.85
N ILE A 188 0.65 -20.99 2.79
CA ILE A 188 1.90 -20.22 2.91
C ILE A 188 1.60 -18.90 3.64
N LYS A 189 1.92 -18.83 4.95
CA LYS A 189 1.73 -17.63 5.78
C LYS A 189 3.03 -16.82 5.85
N LEU A 190 2.90 -15.48 5.89
CA LEU A 190 4.02 -14.60 6.15
C LEU A 190 4.37 -14.60 7.65
N LEU A 191 5.62 -14.33 7.96
CA LEU A 191 6.05 -14.10 9.34
C LEU A 191 5.47 -12.79 9.85
N PRO A 192 5.06 -12.71 11.12
CA PRO A 192 4.71 -11.44 11.72
C PRO A 192 5.93 -10.52 11.73
N VAL A 193 5.71 -9.28 11.36
CA VAL A 193 6.78 -8.28 11.29
C VAL A 193 6.32 -7.01 12.01
N GLN A 194 6.98 -6.68 13.08
CA GLN A 194 6.84 -5.39 13.73
C GLN A 194 7.91 -4.45 13.14
N ASN A 195 7.52 -3.63 12.17
CA ASN A 195 8.43 -2.69 11.49
C ASN A 195 8.25 -1.24 11.95
N PHE A 196 7.69 -1.03 13.12
CA PHE A 196 7.58 0.31 13.65
C PHE A 196 8.94 0.73 14.22
N VAL A 197 9.67 1.51 13.43
CA VAL A 197 10.82 2.27 13.92
C VAL A 197 10.30 3.70 14.10
N GLU A 198 10.22 4.14 15.34
CA GLU A 198 9.90 5.51 15.69
C GLU A 198 11.19 6.34 15.48
N ASN A 199 11.35 6.84 14.27
CA ASN A 199 12.44 7.75 13.91
C ASN A 199 11.86 9.14 13.68
N TYR A 200 11.50 9.82 14.75
CA TYR A 200 11.21 11.25 14.74
C TYR A 200 12.15 11.98 15.71
N LEU A 201 12.37 13.24 15.44
CA LEU A 201 13.30 14.08 16.18
C LEU A 201 12.51 15.00 17.11
N ASP A 202 13.00 15.19 18.31
CA ASP A 202 12.57 16.28 19.17
C ASP A 202 13.05 17.64 18.60
N ASP A 203 12.55 18.72 19.16
CA ASP A 203 12.86 20.08 18.66
C ASP A 203 14.34 20.40 18.73
N GLN A 204 15.05 19.93 19.76
CA GLN A 204 16.49 20.17 19.93
C GLN A 204 17.30 19.45 18.84
N THR A 205 16.97 18.18 18.61
CA THR A 205 17.66 17.34 17.61
C THR A 205 17.31 17.81 16.18
N LEU A 206 16.06 18.20 15.96
CA LEU A 206 15.63 18.80 14.69
C LEU A 206 16.37 20.12 14.45
N GLY A 207 16.52 20.98 15.47
CA GLY A 207 17.31 22.23 15.40
C GLY A 207 18.77 21.97 15.01
N LYS A 208 19.43 20.96 15.58
CA LYS A 208 20.79 20.55 15.18
C LYS A 208 20.84 20.13 13.71
N LEU A 209 19.89 19.32 13.25
CA LEU A 209 19.82 18.92 11.85
C LEU A 209 19.65 20.13 10.93
N LEU A 210 18.74 21.05 11.25
CA LEU A 210 18.50 22.27 10.47
C LEU A 210 19.73 23.16 10.43
N GLY A 211 20.47 23.31 11.55
CA GLY A 211 21.74 24.01 11.63
C GLY A 211 22.79 23.41 10.68
N VAL A 212 22.91 22.08 10.62
CA VAL A 212 23.81 21.43 9.67
C VAL A 212 23.34 21.64 8.23
N LEU A 213 22.02 21.52 7.96
CA LEU A 213 21.46 21.73 6.63
C LEU A 213 21.66 23.17 6.12
N SER A 214 21.74 24.17 7.00
CA SER A 214 21.97 25.55 6.60
C SER A 214 23.42 25.82 6.18
N THR A 215 24.39 25.12 6.74
CA THR A 215 25.84 25.41 6.59
C THR A 215 26.60 24.37 5.76
N HIS A 216 26.09 23.17 5.62
CA HIS A 216 26.80 22.08 4.95
C HIS A 216 27.02 22.34 3.44
N GLY A 217 28.26 22.12 2.96
CA GLY A 217 28.72 22.48 1.61
C GLY A 217 27.97 21.76 0.45
N ASN A 218 27.34 20.61 0.68
CA ASN A 218 26.53 19.95 -0.35
C ASN A 218 25.11 20.52 -0.39
N ARG A 219 24.98 21.74 -0.91
CA ARG A 219 23.71 22.49 -0.95
C ARG A 219 22.58 21.72 -1.65
N SER A 220 22.87 21.01 -2.74
CA SER A 220 21.84 20.23 -3.45
C SER A 220 21.17 19.18 -2.56
N VAL A 221 21.95 18.49 -1.72
CA VAL A 221 21.42 17.47 -0.80
C VAL A 221 20.73 18.15 0.40
N CYS A 222 21.22 19.28 0.87
CA CYS A 222 20.56 20.04 1.93
C CYS A 222 19.20 20.56 1.48
N LEU A 223 19.12 21.17 0.29
CA LEU A 223 17.89 21.73 -0.24
C LEU A 223 16.83 20.63 -0.51
N ILE A 224 17.25 19.44 -1.00
CA ILE A 224 16.29 18.35 -1.15
C ILE A 224 15.83 17.80 0.21
N ALA A 225 16.68 17.80 1.24
CA ALA A 225 16.28 17.40 2.58
C ALA A 225 15.27 18.39 3.19
N LEU A 226 15.53 19.69 3.07
CA LEU A 226 14.59 20.75 3.48
C LEU A 226 13.27 20.65 2.71
N TRP A 227 13.32 20.40 1.39
CA TRP A 227 12.12 20.16 0.58
C TRP A 227 11.29 18.98 1.07
N LEU A 228 11.95 17.86 1.39
CA LEU A 228 11.27 16.68 1.94
C LEU A 228 10.61 16.95 3.29
N LEU A 229 11.31 17.73 4.14
CA LEU A 229 10.77 18.12 5.45
C LEU A 229 9.61 19.11 5.30
N ALA A 230 9.71 20.11 4.42
CA ALA A 230 8.68 21.12 4.22
C ALA A 230 7.42 20.59 3.54
N THR A 231 7.57 19.64 2.62
CA THR A 231 6.45 19.14 1.79
C THR A 231 5.89 17.78 2.21
N GLY A 232 6.61 17.01 3.03
CA GLY A 232 6.27 15.65 3.34
C GLY A 232 6.27 14.70 2.12
N ALA A 233 6.86 15.09 1.00
CA ALA A 233 6.89 14.30 -0.23
C ALA A 233 7.67 12.98 -0.06
N ARG A 234 7.40 11.99 -0.93
CA ARG A 234 8.27 10.82 -1.00
C ARG A 234 9.60 11.18 -1.67
N SER A 235 10.71 10.64 -1.17
CA SER A 235 12.06 10.92 -1.72
C SER A 235 12.13 10.70 -3.24
N GLY A 236 11.49 9.63 -3.75
CA GLY A 236 11.47 9.37 -5.19
C GLY A 236 10.60 10.33 -6.00
N GLU A 237 9.63 11.02 -5.39
CA GLU A 237 8.83 12.08 -6.02
C GLU A 237 9.67 13.38 -6.08
N ALA A 238 10.33 13.73 -4.98
CA ALA A 238 11.20 14.91 -4.89
C ALA A 238 12.37 14.84 -5.86
N LEU A 239 13.05 13.69 -5.96
CA LEU A 239 14.17 13.48 -6.90
C LEU A 239 13.78 13.63 -8.38
N LYS A 240 12.50 13.57 -8.70
CA LYS A 240 11.95 13.71 -10.05
C LYS A 240 11.16 15.00 -10.25
N ALA A 241 11.19 15.89 -9.26
CA ALA A 241 10.48 17.16 -9.33
C ALA A 241 11.04 18.03 -10.47
N ARG A 242 10.12 18.60 -11.28
CA ARG A 242 10.48 19.48 -12.41
C ARG A 242 9.87 20.86 -12.20
N TRP A 243 10.52 21.87 -12.75
CA TRP A 243 10.06 23.25 -12.67
C TRP A 243 8.68 23.43 -13.31
N VAL A 244 8.40 22.76 -14.43
CA VAL A 244 7.10 22.80 -15.12
C VAL A 244 5.94 22.27 -14.25
N ASP A 245 6.23 21.46 -13.26
CA ASP A 245 5.23 20.89 -12.34
C ASP A 245 4.97 21.82 -11.12
N VAL A 246 5.70 22.95 -10.97
CA VAL A 246 5.60 23.87 -9.83
C VAL A 246 4.87 25.16 -10.27
N ASP A 247 3.75 25.44 -9.63
CA ASP A 247 2.99 26.67 -9.74
C ASP A 247 3.24 27.51 -8.48
N ARG A 248 4.13 28.51 -8.59
CA ARG A 248 4.55 29.35 -7.46
C ARG A 248 3.42 30.28 -7.00
N GLU A 249 2.64 30.81 -7.93
CA GLU A 249 1.53 31.75 -7.62
C GLU A 249 0.45 31.06 -6.81
N ARG A 250 0.07 29.83 -7.23
CA ARG A 250 -0.89 29.01 -6.52
C ARG A 250 -0.31 28.21 -5.38
N ARG A 251 0.99 28.31 -5.16
CA ARG A 251 1.72 27.53 -4.16
C ARG A 251 1.45 26.03 -4.28
N LEU A 252 1.56 25.49 -5.48
CA LEU A 252 1.18 24.12 -5.77
C LEU A 252 2.28 23.39 -6.54
N TRP A 253 2.67 22.21 -6.06
CA TRP A 253 3.51 21.30 -6.80
C TRP A 253 2.69 20.09 -7.26
N LYS A 254 2.54 19.94 -8.59
CA LYS A 254 1.85 18.82 -9.23
C LYS A 254 2.81 17.64 -9.35
N ILE A 255 2.34 16.46 -8.96
CA ILE A 255 3.13 15.23 -9.07
C ILE A 255 2.46 14.34 -10.12
N PRO A 256 3.07 14.18 -11.31
CA PRO A 256 2.54 13.34 -12.36
C PRO A 256 2.38 11.88 -11.92
N ALA A 257 1.38 11.17 -12.47
CA ALA A 257 1.11 9.77 -12.16
C ALA A 257 2.35 8.88 -12.38
N ALA A 258 3.14 9.15 -13.42
CA ALA A 258 4.37 8.42 -13.73
C ALA A 258 5.44 8.50 -12.63
N ASN A 259 5.43 9.59 -11.83
CA ASN A 259 6.37 9.85 -10.75
C ASN A 259 5.85 9.34 -9.39
N SER A 260 4.55 9.10 -9.26
CA SER A 260 3.92 8.61 -8.04
C SER A 260 4.05 7.09 -7.90
N LYS A 261 4.30 6.61 -6.66
CA LYS A 261 4.37 5.17 -6.35
C LYS A 261 3.07 4.43 -6.69
N GLY A 262 1.93 5.10 -6.57
CA GLY A 262 0.60 4.53 -6.84
C GLY A 262 0.12 4.70 -8.29
N LYS A 263 0.93 5.31 -9.17
CA LYS A 263 0.52 5.72 -10.53
C LYS A 263 -0.73 6.60 -10.55
N ILE A 264 -0.96 7.36 -9.48
CA ILE A 264 -2.05 8.33 -9.35
C ILE A 264 -1.40 9.71 -9.28
N ALA A 265 -1.83 10.62 -10.13
CA ALA A 265 -1.42 12.02 -10.06
C ALA A 265 -1.91 12.66 -8.75
N GLY A 266 -1.24 13.69 -8.31
CA GLY A 266 -1.64 14.43 -7.13
C GLY A 266 -0.86 15.71 -6.97
N SER A 267 -1.21 16.50 -5.97
CA SER A 267 -0.57 17.79 -5.73
C SER A 267 -0.19 17.93 -4.25
N ILE A 268 0.80 18.75 -3.98
CA ILE A 268 1.21 19.17 -2.64
C ILE A 268 1.17 20.68 -2.62
N PHE A 269 0.51 21.25 -1.60
CA PHE A 269 0.56 22.68 -1.33
C PHE A 269 1.90 23.06 -0.72
N LEU A 270 2.49 24.15 -1.22
CA LEU A 270 3.80 24.63 -0.81
C LEU A 270 3.65 25.67 0.31
N ASN A 271 4.23 25.39 1.45
CA ASN A 271 4.40 26.35 2.54
C ASN A 271 5.62 27.29 2.27
N ASP A 272 5.79 28.29 3.12
CA ASP A 272 6.86 29.28 2.95
C ASP A 272 8.25 28.63 2.94
N SER A 273 8.50 27.65 3.82
CA SER A 273 9.78 26.92 3.82
C SER A 273 10.05 26.17 2.51
N ALA A 274 9.00 25.66 1.84
CA ALA A 274 9.18 25.06 0.52
C ALA A 274 9.47 26.10 -0.56
N LEU A 275 8.87 27.30 -0.48
CA LEU A 275 9.17 28.42 -1.38
C LEU A 275 10.60 28.91 -1.19
N GLU A 276 11.06 29.06 0.05
CA GLU A 276 12.44 29.41 0.38
C GLU A 276 13.46 28.41 -0.20
N VAL A 277 13.12 27.11 -0.23
CA VAL A 277 13.95 26.11 -0.93
C VAL A 277 14.01 26.39 -2.42
N LEU A 278 12.86 26.71 -3.07
CA LEU A 278 12.83 27.05 -4.50
C LEU A 278 13.66 28.31 -4.82
N ASP A 279 13.66 29.31 -3.92
CA ASP A 279 14.45 30.55 -4.09
C ASP A 279 15.96 30.30 -4.01
N GLN A 280 16.39 29.31 -3.24
CA GLN A 280 17.79 28.93 -3.12
C GLN A 280 18.29 27.99 -4.23
N LEU A 281 17.40 27.51 -5.11
CA LEU A 281 17.76 26.64 -6.23
C LEU A 281 18.28 27.47 -7.42
N ASP A 282 19.51 27.22 -7.83
CA ASP A 282 20.15 27.81 -9.02
C ASP A 282 19.81 27.06 -10.34
N THR A 283 18.81 26.21 -10.31
CA THR A 283 18.42 25.35 -11.42
C THR A 283 17.26 25.91 -12.26
N HIS A 284 16.55 26.92 -11.76
CA HIS A 284 15.43 27.54 -12.48
C HIS A 284 15.92 28.21 -13.79
N GLY A 285 15.21 27.98 -14.87
CA GLY A 285 15.57 28.50 -16.20
C GLY A 285 16.82 27.87 -16.84
N ARG A 286 17.55 26.99 -16.13
CA ARG A 286 18.78 26.33 -16.59
C ARG A 286 18.63 24.83 -16.77
N PHE A 287 17.77 24.19 -15.97
CA PHE A 287 17.54 22.75 -15.98
C PHE A 287 16.05 22.46 -15.85
N GLU A 288 15.61 21.33 -16.38
CA GLU A 288 14.23 20.87 -16.27
C GLU A 288 13.87 20.48 -14.83
N HIS A 289 14.81 19.86 -14.10
CA HIS A 289 14.59 19.32 -12.77
C HIS A 289 15.03 20.29 -11.66
N LEU A 290 14.29 20.28 -10.55
CA LEU A 290 14.63 21.09 -9.36
C LEU A 290 16.01 20.68 -8.79
N PHE A 291 16.24 19.38 -8.66
CA PHE A 291 17.41 18.83 -7.98
C PHE A 291 18.28 18.06 -8.96
N ILE A 292 19.45 18.60 -9.21
CA ILE A 292 20.42 18.03 -10.14
C ILE A 292 21.75 17.71 -9.46
N ASN A 293 22.48 16.80 -10.07
CA ASN A 293 23.90 16.63 -9.77
C ASN A 293 24.69 17.69 -10.53
N LYS A 294 25.24 18.68 -9.82
CA LYS A 294 25.97 19.82 -10.42
C LYS A 294 27.16 19.40 -11.30
N ARG A 295 27.77 18.23 -11.02
CA ARG A 295 28.91 17.73 -11.81
C ARG A 295 28.48 17.17 -13.19
N THR A 296 27.28 16.58 -13.26
CA THR A 296 26.82 15.88 -14.47
C THR A 296 25.68 16.59 -15.20
N GLY A 297 25.06 17.60 -14.58
CA GLY A 297 23.84 18.28 -15.05
C GLY A 297 22.59 17.38 -15.07
N LYS A 298 22.71 16.12 -14.62
CA LYS A 298 21.60 15.15 -14.64
C LYS A 298 20.80 15.18 -13.33
N PRO A 299 19.52 14.79 -13.35
CA PRO A 299 18.74 14.67 -12.15
C PRO A 299 19.40 13.78 -11.10
N LEU A 300 19.26 14.12 -9.82
CA LEU A 300 19.70 13.26 -8.72
C LEU A 300 18.84 11.99 -8.69
N THR A 301 19.47 10.83 -8.63
CA THR A 301 18.77 9.53 -8.52
C THR A 301 18.68 9.04 -7.08
N THR A 302 19.60 9.50 -6.22
CA THR A 302 19.66 9.16 -4.80
C THR A 302 20.48 10.21 -4.04
N ILE A 303 20.18 10.39 -2.77
CA ILE A 303 20.97 11.22 -1.85
C ILE A 303 21.59 10.38 -0.72
N THR A 304 21.42 9.07 -0.73
CA THR A 304 21.74 8.19 0.42
C THR A 304 23.19 8.32 0.91
N LYS A 305 24.16 8.31 -0.02
CA LYS A 305 25.59 8.41 0.35
C LYS A 305 25.95 9.78 0.93
N SER A 306 25.45 10.86 0.33
CA SER A 306 25.72 12.23 0.80
C SER A 306 24.96 12.53 2.09
N TRP A 307 23.78 11.97 2.26
CA TRP A 307 22.98 12.06 3.49
C TRP A 307 23.71 11.48 4.70
N GLN A 308 24.52 10.45 4.50
CA GLN A 308 25.27 9.84 5.59
C GLN A 308 26.17 10.85 6.33
N ARG A 309 26.87 11.72 5.58
CA ARG A 309 27.72 12.78 6.17
C ARG A 309 26.92 13.82 6.94
N ILE A 310 25.79 14.26 6.38
CA ILE A 310 24.88 15.21 7.05
C ILE A 310 24.36 14.61 8.35
N LYS A 311 23.94 13.36 8.31
CA LYS A 311 23.44 12.61 9.44
C LYS A 311 24.50 12.52 10.57
N GLU A 312 25.73 12.16 10.22
CA GLU A 312 26.86 12.08 11.16
C GLU A 312 27.17 13.42 11.81
N GLN A 313 27.25 14.51 11.03
CA GLN A 313 27.45 15.85 11.55
C GLN A 313 26.32 16.36 12.45
N SER A 314 25.09 15.88 12.21
CA SER A 314 23.93 16.20 13.04
C SER A 314 23.81 15.30 14.28
N GLY A 315 24.74 14.36 14.50
CA GLY A 315 24.68 13.39 15.60
C GLY A 315 23.56 12.34 15.46
N LEU A 316 22.99 12.15 14.26
CA LEU A 316 21.91 11.24 14.01
C LEU A 316 22.43 9.84 13.64
N VAL A 317 21.97 8.78 14.33
CA VAL A 317 22.46 7.41 14.10
C VAL A 317 21.63 6.67 13.04
N HIS A 318 20.31 6.70 13.12
CA HIS A 318 19.42 5.85 12.31
C HIS A 318 18.40 6.64 11.47
N PHE A 319 18.65 7.92 11.19
CA PHE A 319 17.73 8.80 10.49
C PHE A 319 17.98 8.78 8.98
N ARG A 320 17.01 8.34 8.20
CA ARG A 320 17.08 8.18 6.74
C ARG A 320 16.42 9.38 6.03
N PRO A 321 16.70 9.65 4.76
CA PRO A 321 16.00 10.70 4.01
C PRO A 321 14.47 10.53 3.99
N HIS A 322 13.96 9.30 4.08
CA HIS A 322 12.52 9.06 4.14
C HIS A 322 11.91 9.41 5.50
N ASP A 323 12.72 9.43 6.55
CA ASP A 323 12.26 9.77 7.91
C ASP A 323 11.97 11.27 8.04
N LEU A 324 12.49 12.14 7.14
CA LEU A 324 12.09 13.55 7.01
C LEU A 324 10.59 13.70 6.72
N ARG A 325 10.02 12.82 5.91
CA ARG A 325 8.57 12.76 5.70
C ARG A 325 7.81 12.30 6.95
N HIS A 326 8.39 11.40 7.73
CA HIS A 326 7.82 11.02 9.03
C HIS A 326 7.88 12.20 10.00
N GLN A 327 8.99 12.94 10.02
CA GLN A 327 9.13 14.16 10.80
C GLN A 327 8.07 15.21 10.40
N HIS A 328 7.84 15.43 9.11
CA HIS A 328 6.77 16.31 8.65
C HIS A 328 5.39 15.89 9.20
N ALA A 329 5.08 14.59 9.20
CA ALA A 329 3.83 14.10 9.78
C ALA A 329 3.74 14.39 11.28
N VAL A 330 4.84 14.18 12.03
CA VAL A 330 4.89 14.45 13.47
C VAL A 330 4.71 15.94 13.75
N LEU A 331 5.33 16.81 12.98
CA LEU A 331 5.14 18.27 13.10
C LEU A 331 3.67 18.67 12.90
N LEU A 332 2.97 18.09 11.93
CA LEU A 332 1.54 18.35 11.71
C LEU A 332 0.70 17.84 12.89
N ILE A 333 0.97 16.66 13.41
CA ILE A 333 0.25 16.08 14.56
C ILE A 333 0.48 16.95 15.82
N ASN A 334 1.73 17.33 16.10
CA ASN A 334 2.06 18.18 17.23
C ASN A 334 1.46 19.60 17.11
N SER A 335 1.13 20.04 15.89
CA SER A 335 0.37 21.26 15.60
C SER A 335 -1.15 21.07 15.70
N GLY A 336 -1.64 19.93 16.24
CA GLY A 336 -3.05 19.66 16.46
C GLY A 336 -3.83 19.21 15.22
N ARG A 337 -3.16 18.85 14.12
CA ARG A 337 -3.84 18.32 12.93
C ARG A 337 -4.33 16.89 13.17
N THR A 338 -5.51 16.59 12.67
CA THR A 338 -6.09 15.26 12.76
C THR A 338 -5.30 14.23 11.92
N LEU A 339 -5.35 12.96 12.28
CA LEU A 339 -4.69 11.90 11.49
C LEU A 339 -5.21 11.82 10.05
N PHE A 340 -6.48 12.22 9.82
CA PHE A 340 -7.07 12.28 8.49
C PHE A 340 -6.45 13.42 7.65
N GLU A 341 -6.30 14.63 8.24
CA GLU A 341 -5.62 15.75 7.57
C GLU A 341 -4.17 15.39 7.24
N VAL A 342 -3.45 14.76 8.18
CA VAL A 342 -2.08 14.28 7.97
C VAL A 342 -2.02 13.23 6.86
N ALA A 343 -2.95 12.26 6.84
CA ALA A 343 -3.03 11.26 5.78
C ALA A 343 -3.23 11.90 4.40
N THR A 344 -4.09 12.92 4.35
CA THR A 344 -4.40 13.69 3.14
C THR A 344 -3.18 14.50 2.68
N ALA A 345 -2.53 15.24 3.57
CA ALA A 345 -1.31 16.01 3.29
C ALA A 345 -0.17 15.11 2.77
N LEU A 346 -0.02 13.94 3.38
CA LEU A 346 0.95 12.94 2.94
C LEU A 346 0.51 12.19 1.68
N ARG A 347 -0.71 12.33 1.20
CA ARG A 347 -1.25 11.60 0.06
C ARG A 347 -1.14 10.08 0.24
N HIS A 348 -1.57 9.59 1.42
CA HIS A 348 -1.68 8.17 1.67
C HIS A 348 -2.93 7.63 0.96
N LYS A 349 -2.76 6.55 0.19
CA LYS A 349 -3.88 5.88 -0.49
C LYS A 349 -4.85 5.26 0.51
N ASP A 350 -4.31 4.75 1.62
CA ASP A 350 -5.05 4.16 2.72
C ASP A 350 -4.78 4.98 4.00
N PRO A 351 -5.78 5.69 4.54
CA PRO A 351 -5.66 6.46 5.78
C PRO A 351 -5.18 5.61 6.98
N ASN A 352 -5.50 4.31 7.01
CA ASN A 352 -5.04 3.41 8.05
C ASN A 352 -3.51 3.36 8.16
N THR A 353 -2.79 3.62 7.07
CA THR A 353 -1.32 3.74 7.12
C THR A 353 -0.86 4.83 8.08
N THR A 354 -1.58 5.95 8.13
CA THR A 354 -1.29 7.06 9.06
C THR A 354 -1.73 6.71 10.47
N THR A 355 -2.93 6.19 10.64
CA THR A 355 -3.49 5.80 11.94
C THR A 355 -2.60 4.77 12.63
N ILE A 356 -2.27 3.67 11.98
CA ILE A 356 -1.42 2.61 12.54
C ILE A 356 -0.05 3.17 12.96
N ARG A 357 0.49 4.14 12.21
CA ARG A 357 1.85 4.64 12.44
C ARG A 357 1.92 5.74 13.50
N TYR A 358 0.91 6.58 13.63
CA TYR A 358 0.99 7.80 14.42
C TYR A 358 -0.10 7.92 15.50
N ALA A 359 -1.00 6.95 15.65
CA ALA A 359 -2.07 7.02 16.66
C ALA A 359 -1.52 7.17 18.10
N HIS A 360 -0.35 6.57 18.38
CA HIS A 360 0.28 6.67 19.69
C HIS A 360 0.76 8.11 20.05
N LEU A 361 0.95 8.98 19.04
CA LEU A 361 1.35 10.37 19.25
C LEU A 361 0.16 11.30 19.60
N THR A 362 -1.06 10.81 19.48
CA THR A 362 -2.27 11.61 19.72
C THR A 362 -2.74 11.64 21.17
N SER A 363 -2.01 11.05 22.11
CA SER A 363 -2.40 11.01 23.53
C SER A 363 -2.58 12.40 24.14
N LYS A 364 -1.71 13.37 23.82
CA LYS A 364 -1.87 14.77 24.24
C LYS A 364 -3.11 15.41 23.61
N THR A 365 -3.37 15.12 22.35
CA THR A 365 -4.55 15.59 21.63
C THR A 365 -5.84 14.98 22.20
N MET A 366 -5.79 13.75 22.71
CA MET A 366 -6.95 13.12 23.38
C MET A 366 -7.32 13.82 24.70
N GLN A 367 -6.33 14.30 25.45
CA GLN A 367 -6.59 15.12 26.63
C GLN A 367 -7.25 16.46 26.24
N ASP A 368 -6.76 17.10 25.17
CA ASP A 368 -7.34 18.34 24.66
C ASP A 368 -8.78 18.14 24.15
N VAL A 369 -9.05 17.01 23.46
CA VAL A 369 -10.42 16.62 23.06
C VAL A 369 -11.33 16.45 24.27
N SER A 370 -10.85 15.79 25.34
CA SER A 370 -11.60 15.65 26.58
C SER A 370 -11.88 17.00 27.23
N ASN A 371 -10.89 17.90 27.27
CA ASN A 371 -11.03 19.25 27.80
C ASN A 371 -12.03 20.09 26.99
N CYS A 372 -12.12 19.93 25.67
CA CYS A 372 -13.11 20.60 24.83
C CYS A 372 -14.54 20.21 25.24
N ALA A 373 -14.78 18.93 25.55
CA ALA A 373 -16.08 18.47 26.03
C ALA A 373 -16.43 19.11 27.40
N ASP A 374 -15.46 19.18 28.31
CA ASP A 374 -15.63 19.83 29.62
C ASP A 374 -16.01 21.33 29.47
N VAL A 375 -15.31 22.05 28.60
CA VAL A 375 -15.64 23.46 28.31
C VAL A 375 -17.05 23.60 27.75
N ALA A 376 -17.46 22.73 26.81
CA ALA A 376 -18.81 22.77 26.25
C ALA A 376 -19.88 22.49 27.29
N ILE A 377 -19.64 21.50 28.18
CA ILE A 377 -20.55 21.16 29.32
C ILE A 377 -20.67 22.36 30.29
N LYS A 378 -19.55 22.94 30.70
CA LYS A 378 -19.53 24.10 31.60
C LYS A 378 -20.29 25.30 31.02
N ARG A 379 -20.11 25.55 29.69
CA ARG A 379 -20.85 26.60 29.00
C ARG A 379 -22.37 26.34 29.00
N ALA A 380 -22.78 25.09 28.74
CA ALA A 380 -24.19 24.73 28.77
C ALA A 380 -24.79 24.86 30.19
N MET A 381 -24.06 24.48 31.23
CA MET A 381 -24.44 24.65 32.61
C MET A 381 -24.59 26.13 32.99
N ALA A 382 -23.67 26.99 32.55
CA ALA A 382 -23.75 28.43 32.83
C ALA A 382 -24.99 29.08 32.19
N VAL A 383 -25.41 28.62 31.02
CA VAL A 383 -26.66 29.09 30.37
C VAL A 383 -27.89 28.61 31.17
N ALA A 384 -27.88 27.37 31.68
CA ALA A 384 -28.98 26.82 32.48
C ALA A 384 -29.15 27.49 33.86
N THR A 385 -28.08 28.06 34.43
CA THR A 385 -28.10 28.78 35.71
C THR A 385 -28.42 30.27 35.56
N ALA A 386 -28.49 30.78 34.34
CA ALA A 386 -28.82 32.20 34.05
C ALA A 386 -30.31 32.40 33.66
N VAL A 387 -31.10 31.31 33.68
CA VAL A 387 -32.57 31.30 33.51
C VAL A 387 -33.23 31.01 34.87
#